data_45a13de4ac16fd2be046aa88af47a866
#
_entry.id   45a13de4ac16fd2be046aa88af47a866
#
_cell.length_a   1.000
_cell.length_b   1.000
_cell.length_c   1.000
_cell.angle_alpha   90.00
_cell.angle_beta   90.00
_cell.angle_gamma   90.00
#
_symmetry.space_group_name_H-M   'P 1'
#
loop_
_entity.id
_entity.type
_entity.pdbx_description
1 polymer ?
#
loop_
_entity_poly.entity_id
_entity_poly.type
_entity_poly.pdbx_seq_one_letter_code
_entity_poly.pdbx_strand_id
1 'polypeptide(L)'
;MAKDKKDPTILITNDDGITSPGIRNLVEAVKDLGKVVVVAPDKPQSGMGHAITIGKPLRFDRVDLYEGVEMYKCSGTPVDCVKLARDKILDRTPDLCVSGINHGANHSINIIYSGTMSAAVEAAIESIPAIGFSLLDYSLEADFSASRKYARIIVEQLLKSPPDKHCVLNVNIRIETAVDIKGVKVCRQTYAKYEEDFIER
;
A
#
# COMPACT_ATOMS: atom_id res chain seq x y z
N MET A 1 18.39 -28.30 -12.93
CA MET A 1 18.81 -27.65 -11.68
C MET A 1 17.69 -26.70 -11.27
N ALA A 2 16.92 -27.03 -10.24
CA ALA A 2 15.94 -26.12 -9.66
C ALA A 2 16.75 -24.95 -9.05
N LYS A 3 16.54 -23.72 -9.53
CA LYS A 3 17.04 -22.55 -8.84
C LYS A 3 16.40 -22.56 -7.45
N ASP A 4 17.23 -22.53 -6.40
CA ASP A 4 16.74 -22.23 -5.04
C ASP A 4 15.86 -20.99 -5.13
N LYS A 5 14.56 -21.19 -5.00
CA LYS A 5 13.58 -20.09 -5.08
C LYS A 5 13.69 -19.36 -3.76
N LYS A 6 14.52 -18.30 -3.74
CA LYS A 6 14.64 -17.41 -2.59
C LYS A 6 13.25 -16.89 -2.25
N ASP A 7 12.89 -16.88 -0.98
CA ASP A 7 11.60 -16.36 -0.54
C ASP A 7 11.38 -14.95 -1.09
N PRO A 8 10.18 -14.64 -1.61
CA PRO A 8 9.90 -13.32 -2.15
C PRO A 8 10.03 -12.24 -1.07
N THR A 9 10.50 -11.06 -1.46
CA THR A 9 10.53 -9.89 -0.58
C THR A 9 9.37 -8.97 -0.92
N ILE A 10 8.55 -8.66 0.07
CA ILE A 10 7.37 -7.81 -0.04
C ILE A 10 7.62 -6.53 0.74
N LEU A 11 7.63 -5.40 0.03
CA LEU A 11 7.63 -4.07 0.66
C LEU A 11 6.20 -3.66 0.96
N ILE A 12 5.92 -3.27 2.20
CA ILE A 12 4.62 -2.72 2.61
C ILE A 12 4.79 -1.26 3.01
N THR A 13 3.86 -0.43 2.56
CA THR A 13 3.74 0.98 2.95
C THR A 13 2.28 1.42 3.01
N ASN A 14 2.00 2.66 3.41
CA ASN A 14 0.68 3.30 3.39
C ASN A 14 0.80 4.81 3.52
N ASP A 15 -0.33 5.53 3.56
CA ASP A 15 -0.40 6.95 3.90
C ASP A 15 -1.12 7.25 5.23
N ASP A 16 -1.80 6.28 5.80
CA ASP A 16 -2.47 6.42 7.12
C ASP A 16 -1.50 6.34 8.31
N GLY A 17 -0.24 5.99 8.06
CA GLY A 17 0.80 5.84 9.08
C GLY A 17 1.00 4.42 9.59
N ILE A 18 2.20 4.18 10.16
CA ILE A 18 2.69 2.84 10.53
C ILE A 18 1.86 2.12 11.60
N THR A 19 1.07 2.85 12.37
CA THR A 19 0.20 2.30 13.43
C THR A 19 -1.25 2.13 13.02
N SER A 20 -1.59 2.43 11.75
CA SER A 20 -2.98 2.39 11.29
C SER A 20 -3.55 0.96 11.25
N PRO A 21 -4.87 0.81 11.42
CA PRO A 21 -5.51 -0.50 11.29
C PRO A 21 -5.32 -1.14 9.91
N GLY A 22 -5.31 -0.33 8.86
CA GLY A 22 -5.15 -0.82 7.49
C GLY A 22 -3.82 -1.51 7.24
N ILE A 23 -2.70 -0.91 7.65
CA ILE A 23 -1.37 -1.53 7.47
C ILE A 23 -1.23 -2.79 8.33
N ARG A 24 -1.80 -2.81 9.54
CA ARG A 24 -1.84 -3.99 10.38
C ARG A 24 -2.53 -5.15 9.66
N ASN A 25 -3.72 -4.92 9.11
CA ASN A 25 -4.47 -5.94 8.39
C ASN A 25 -3.75 -6.39 7.12
N LEU A 26 -3.03 -5.49 6.45
CA LEU A 26 -2.22 -5.85 5.29
C LEU A 26 -1.03 -6.75 5.66
N VAL A 27 -0.31 -6.40 6.72
CA VAL A 27 0.78 -7.24 7.26
C VAL A 27 0.26 -8.64 7.61
N GLU A 28 -0.84 -8.72 8.36
CA GLU A 28 -1.46 -10.00 8.73
C GLU A 28 -1.92 -10.82 7.52
N ALA A 29 -2.28 -10.17 6.43
CA ALA A 29 -2.67 -10.86 5.19
C ALA A 29 -1.51 -11.56 4.50
N VAL A 30 -0.28 -11.02 4.59
CA VAL A 30 0.82 -11.41 3.70
C VAL A 30 2.12 -11.84 4.40
N LYS A 31 2.21 -11.73 5.73
CA LYS A 31 3.46 -11.98 6.51
C LYS A 31 4.06 -13.38 6.34
N ASP A 32 3.27 -14.36 5.94
CA ASP A 32 3.67 -15.74 5.70
C ASP A 32 3.93 -16.07 4.21
N LEU A 33 3.80 -15.07 3.32
CA LEU A 33 4.03 -15.24 1.88
C LEU A 33 5.47 -14.99 1.45
N GLY A 34 6.33 -14.50 2.36
CA GLY A 34 7.73 -14.21 2.10
C GLY A 34 8.36 -13.31 3.17
N LYS A 35 9.54 -12.76 2.88
CA LYS A 35 10.16 -11.73 3.73
C LYS A 35 9.37 -10.42 3.59
N VAL A 36 8.69 -10.00 4.66
CA VAL A 36 7.96 -8.73 4.70
C VAL A 36 8.82 -7.66 5.37
N VAL A 37 8.93 -6.51 4.70
CA VAL A 37 9.54 -5.29 5.24
C VAL A 37 8.52 -4.15 5.14
N VAL A 38 8.26 -3.49 6.26
CA VAL A 38 7.33 -2.36 6.34
C VAL A 38 8.11 -1.07 6.45
N VAL A 39 7.86 -0.11 5.56
CA VAL A 39 8.37 1.26 5.68
C VAL A 39 7.20 2.20 5.47
N ALA A 40 6.78 2.89 6.52
CA ALA A 40 5.58 3.73 6.48
C ALA A 40 5.77 5.05 7.22
N PRO A 41 4.97 6.09 6.91
CA PRO A 41 5.03 7.36 7.60
C PRO A 41 4.79 7.22 9.11
N ASP A 42 5.48 8.04 9.89
CA ASP A 42 5.32 8.12 11.35
C ASP A 42 3.98 8.73 11.78
N LYS A 43 3.29 9.41 10.87
CA LYS A 43 1.98 10.04 11.04
C LYS A 43 1.20 10.04 9.72
N PRO A 44 -0.13 10.21 9.76
CA PRO A 44 -0.96 10.27 8.55
C PRO A 44 -0.49 11.34 7.56
N GLN A 45 -0.53 10.99 6.27
CA GLN A 45 -0.13 11.80 5.11
C GLN A 45 -1.25 11.85 4.06
N SER A 46 -2.50 11.75 4.49
CA SER A 46 -3.67 11.74 3.59
C SER A 46 -3.74 13.02 2.74
N GLY A 47 -4.12 12.87 1.48
CA GLY A 47 -4.26 13.99 0.55
C GLY A 47 -2.95 14.60 0.01
N MET A 48 -1.81 14.02 0.35
CA MET A 48 -0.49 14.54 -0.10
C MET A 48 -0.18 14.23 -1.56
N GLY A 49 -0.93 13.34 -2.20
CA GLY A 49 -0.64 12.91 -3.56
C GLY A 49 0.78 12.37 -3.71
N HIS A 50 1.41 12.59 -4.87
CA HIS A 50 2.78 12.13 -5.16
C HIS A 50 3.86 13.12 -4.68
N ALA A 51 3.72 13.60 -3.43
CA ALA A 51 4.68 14.54 -2.85
C ALA A 51 5.96 13.84 -2.37
N ILE A 52 7.09 14.53 -2.53
CA ILE A 52 8.41 14.14 -2.00
C ILE A 52 8.92 15.20 -1.02
N THR A 53 9.76 14.80 -0.08
CA THR A 53 10.39 15.70 0.88
C THR A 53 11.72 16.22 0.34
N ILE A 54 11.82 17.51 0.02
CA ILE A 54 13.03 18.13 -0.53
C ILE A 54 13.73 19.00 0.51
N GLY A 55 12.99 19.78 1.30
CA GLY A 55 13.52 20.88 2.11
C GLY A 55 14.06 20.50 3.49
N LYS A 56 14.04 19.23 3.89
CA LYS A 56 14.47 18.75 5.21
C LYS A 56 15.00 17.32 5.16
N PRO A 57 15.88 16.93 6.10
CA PRO A 57 16.33 15.55 6.20
C PRO A 57 15.19 14.59 6.52
N LEU A 58 15.17 13.44 5.85
CA LEU A 58 14.33 12.31 6.22
C LEU A 58 14.96 11.56 7.40
N ARG A 59 14.11 11.14 8.34
CA ARG A 59 14.49 10.30 9.47
C ARG A 59 13.72 9.00 9.39
N PHE A 60 14.36 7.91 9.76
CA PHE A 60 13.70 6.62 9.92
C PHE A 60 14.25 5.91 11.15
N ASP A 61 13.36 5.22 11.84
CA ASP A 61 13.71 4.42 13.01
C ASP A 61 13.06 3.05 12.89
N ARG A 62 13.78 2.03 13.30
CA ARG A 62 13.22 0.69 13.44
C ARG A 62 12.18 0.67 14.56
N VAL A 63 11.08 -0.05 14.35
CA VAL A 63 10.03 -0.27 15.33
C VAL A 63 9.63 -1.74 15.33
N ASP A 64 9.24 -2.25 16.50
CA ASP A 64 8.85 -3.64 16.69
C ASP A 64 7.35 -3.69 17.06
N LEU A 65 6.46 -3.57 16.06
CA LEU A 65 5.01 -3.58 16.26
C LEU A 65 4.39 -4.96 15.99
N TYR A 66 4.99 -5.76 15.13
CA TYR A 66 4.49 -7.09 14.77
C TYR A 66 5.65 -8.10 14.79
N GLU A 67 5.43 -9.19 15.50
CA GLU A 67 6.44 -10.26 15.67
C GLU A 67 6.86 -10.84 14.30
N GLY A 68 8.18 -10.97 14.10
CA GLY A 68 8.76 -11.52 12.88
C GLY A 68 8.74 -10.61 11.66
N VAL A 69 8.28 -9.37 11.78
CA VAL A 69 8.22 -8.39 10.67
C VAL A 69 9.22 -7.27 10.89
N GLU A 70 10.06 -7.03 9.90
CA GLU A 70 11.01 -5.91 9.91
C GLU A 70 10.28 -4.61 9.56
N MET A 71 10.31 -3.62 10.47
CA MET A 71 9.49 -2.41 10.33
C MET A 71 10.27 -1.13 10.63
N TYR A 72 9.97 -0.10 9.83
CA TYR A 72 10.57 1.23 9.96
C TYR A 72 9.52 2.33 9.82
N LYS A 73 9.47 3.25 10.77
CA LYS A 73 8.72 4.50 10.65
C LYS A 73 9.58 5.56 9.96
N CYS A 74 8.99 6.36 9.09
CA CYS A 74 9.66 7.42 8.33
C CYS A 74 8.99 8.77 8.57
N SER A 75 9.76 9.84 8.67
CA SER A 75 9.23 11.21 8.83
C SER A 75 8.77 11.86 7.52
N GLY A 76 8.81 11.13 6.41
CA GLY A 76 8.45 11.58 5.07
C GLY A 76 7.06 11.13 4.62
N THR A 77 6.83 11.30 3.33
CA THR A 77 5.62 10.88 2.62
C THR A 77 5.65 9.38 2.31
N PRO A 78 4.53 8.79 1.86
CA PRO A 78 4.53 7.40 1.35
C PRO A 78 5.52 7.17 0.19
N VAL A 79 5.70 8.16 -0.67
CA VAL A 79 6.69 8.15 -1.77
C VAL A 79 8.11 8.08 -1.20
N ASP A 80 8.42 8.93 -0.20
CA ASP A 80 9.71 8.91 0.49
C ASP A 80 9.99 7.57 1.16
N CYS A 81 8.96 6.92 1.71
CA CYS A 81 9.07 5.59 2.32
C CYS A 81 9.52 4.53 1.31
N VAL A 82 8.97 4.54 0.09
CA VAL A 82 9.38 3.62 -0.98
C VAL A 82 10.82 3.87 -1.41
N LYS A 83 11.19 5.14 -1.64
CA LYS A 83 12.56 5.51 -2.03
C LYS A 83 13.57 5.12 -0.96
N LEU A 84 13.26 5.41 0.31
CA LEU A 84 14.10 5.07 1.45
C LEU A 84 14.25 3.55 1.62
N ALA A 85 13.15 2.81 1.48
CA ALA A 85 13.16 1.35 1.54
C ALA A 85 14.12 0.76 0.51
N ARG A 86 13.98 1.18 -0.75
CA ARG A 86 14.79 0.70 -1.86
C ARG A 86 16.27 1.07 -1.72
N ASP A 87 16.58 2.29 -1.25
CA ASP A 87 17.93 2.84 -1.28
C ASP A 87 18.75 2.55 -0.01
N LYS A 88 18.11 2.43 1.15
CA LYS A 88 18.80 2.36 2.44
C LYS A 88 18.46 1.15 3.32
N ILE A 89 17.30 0.52 3.12
CA ILE A 89 16.82 -0.51 4.04
C ILE A 89 16.94 -1.91 3.41
N LEU A 90 16.54 -2.03 2.16
CA LEU A 90 16.53 -3.31 1.47
C LEU A 90 17.87 -3.59 0.80
N ASP A 91 18.35 -4.81 0.93
CA ASP A 91 19.58 -5.31 0.30
C ASP A 91 19.38 -5.71 -1.17
N ARG A 92 18.13 -5.82 -1.60
CA ARG A 92 17.73 -6.11 -2.99
C ARG A 92 16.39 -5.47 -3.34
N THR A 93 16.12 -5.34 -4.63
CA THR A 93 14.81 -4.91 -5.13
C THR A 93 13.72 -5.87 -4.66
N PRO A 94 12.62 -5.39 -4.05
CA PRO A 94 11.48 -6.21 -3.67
C PRO A 94 10.82 -6.86 -4.89
N ASP A 95 10.21 -8.01 -4.69
CA ASP A 95 9.45 -8.70 -5.73
C ASP A 95 8.07 -8.09 -5.91
N LEU A 96 7.55 -7.41 -4.88
CA LEU A 96 6.26 -6.70 -4.91
C LEU A 96 6.25 -5.57 -3.88
N CYS A 97 5.67 -4.43 -4.24
CA CYS A 97 5.29 -3.38 -3.30
C CYS A 97 3.77 -3.38 -3.11
N VAL A 98 3.34 -3.41 -1.85
CA VAL A 98 1.93 -3.41 -1.47
C VAL A 98 1.66 -2.20 -0.58
N SER A 99 0.78 -1.30 -1.05
CA SER A 99 0.43 -0.08 -0.33
C SER A 99 -1.00 -0.15 0.21
N GLY A 100 -1.19 0.23 1.47
CA GLY A 100 -2.50 0.27 2.12
C GLY A 100 -2.57 -0.53 3.42
N ILE A 101 -3.73 -1.02 3.80
CA ILE A 101 -5.06 -0.85 3.17
C ILE A 101 -5.58 0.53 3.54
N ASN A 102 -5.82 1.37 2.53
CA ASN A 102 -6.30 2.72 2.74
C ASN A 102 -7.71 2.73 3.35
N HIS A 103 -7.95 3.68 4.23
CA HIS A 103 -9.25 3.97 4.80
C HIS A 103 -9.98 4.97 3.88
N GLY A 104 -10.93 4.47 3.11
CA GLY A 104 -11.61 5.24 2.07
C GLY A 104 -11.18 4.88 0.64
N ALA A 105 -11.98 5.30 -0.31
CA ALA A 105 -11.87 4.94 -1.72
C ALA A 105 -10.73 5.67 -2.45
N ASN A 106 -10.03 4.95 -3.33
CA ASN A 106 -9.03 5.49 -4.26
C ASN A 106 -9.40 5.19 -5.72
N HIS A 107 -10.66 5.31 -6.07
CA HIS A 107 -11.12 5.15 -7.46
C HIS A 107 -11.22 6.49 -8.19
N SER A 108 -11.31 6.45 -9.52
CA SER A 108 -11.48 7.64 -10.37
C SER A 108 -10.35 8.68 -10.14
N ILE A 109 -10.70 9.95 -10.02
CA ILE A 109 -9.76 11.05 -9.82
C ILE A 109 -9.09 11.03 -8.45
N ASN A 110 -9.65 10.33 -7.47
CA ASN A 110 -9.10 10.23 -6.11
C ASN A 110 -7.67 9.68 -6.13
N ILE A 111 -7.32 8.92 -7.15
CA ILE A 111 -5.97 8.36 -7.34
C ILE A 111 -4.88 9.45 -7.38
N ILE A 112 -5.20 10.66 -7.86
CA ILE A 112 -4.25 11.77 -7.97
C ILE A 112 -3.87 12.33 -6.59
N TYR A 113 -4.81 12.29 -5.64
CA TYR A 113 -4.63 12.81 -4.29
C TYR A 113 -4.17 11.73 -3.30
N SER A 114 -4.21 10.46 -3.72
CA SER A 114 -3.95 9.31 -2.86
C SER A 114 -2.47 9.12 -2.57
N GLY A 115 -2.09 9.17 -1.32
CA GLY A 115 -0.76 8.76 -0.86
C GLY A 115 -0.53 7.26 -1.02
N THR A 116 -1.55 6.44 -0.78
CA THR A 116 -1.52 4.97 -1.01
C THR A 116 -1.17 4.65 -2.46
N MET A 117 -1.85 5.27 -3.43
CA MET A 117 -1.59 5.00 -4.84
C MET A 117 -0.29 5.63 -5.32
N SER A 118 0.10 6.78 -4.76
CA SER A 118 1.37 7.43 -5.07
C SER A 118 2.57 6.58 -4.67
N ALA A 119 2.52 5.90 -3.53
CA ALA A 119 3.55 4.94 -3.14
C ALA A 119 3.62 3.75 -4.10
N ALA A 120 2.48 3.22 -4.55
CA ALA A 120 2.45 2.15 -5.54
C ALA A 120 3.02 2.61 -6.90
N VAL A 121 2.70 3.83 -7.33
CA VAL A 121 3.25 4.43 -8.56
C VAL A 121 4.76 4.64 -8.43
N GLU A 122 5.25 5.15 -7.30
CA GLU A 122 6.68 5.30 -7.06
C GLU A 122 7.43 3.97 -7.13
N ALA A 123 6.86 2.92 -6.52
CA ALA A 123 7.44 1.58 -6.61
C ALA A 123 7.55 1.11 -8.07
N ALA A 124 6.54 1.36 -8.90
CA ALA A 124 6.58 1.00 -10.32
C ALA A 124 7.62 1.84 -11.11
N ILE A 125 7.80 3.11 -10.77
CA ILE A 125 8.88 3.95 -11.32
C ILE A 125 10.25 3.32 -10.98
N GLU A 126 10.40 2.79 -9.78
CA GLU A 126 11.60 2.09 -9.31
C GLU A 126 11.69 0.64 -9.83
N SER A 127 10.87 0.27 -10.81
CA SER A 127 10.82 -1.07 -11.44
C SER A 127 10.42 -2.19 -10.48
N ILE A 128 9.56 -1.90 -9.51
CA ILE A 128 8.96 -2.85 -8.56
C ILE A 128 7.48 -2.97 -8.92
N PRO A 129 6.96 -4.16 -9.28
CA PRO A 129 5.52 -4.36 -9.45
C PRO A 129 4.78 -3.90 -8.19
N ALA A 130 3.66 -3.19 -8.35
CA ALA A 130 3.02 -2.58 -7.21
C ALA A 130 1.50 -2.66 -7.24
N ILE A 131 0.91 -2.66 -6.03
CA ILE A 131 -0.53 -2.70 -5.83
C ILE A 131 -0.92 -1.82 -4.65
N GLY A 132 -1.95 -1.00 -4.84
CA GLY A 132 -2.61 -0.25 -3.78
C GLY A 132 -3.95 -0.87 -3.44
N PHE A 133 -4.22 -1.05 -2.14
CA PHE A 133 -5.48 -1.54 -1.61
C PHE A 133 -6.23 -0.44 -0.85
N SER A 134 -7.52 -0.35 -1.09
CA SER A 134 -8.41 0.61 -0.43
C SER A 134 -9.71 -0.08 -0.02
N LEU A 135 -10.13 0.12 1.23
CA LEU A 135 -11.44 -0.24 1.73
C LEU A 135 -12.35 0.97 1.57
N LEU A 136 -13.51 0.79 0.91
CA LEU A 136 -14.49 1.86 0.65
C LEU A 136 -15.30 2.18 1.91
N ASP A 137 -14.63 2.29 3.05
CA ASP A 137 -15.22 2.64 4.34
C ASP A 137 -14.41 3.76 4.97
N TYR A 138 -15.11 4.78 5.49
CA TYR A 138 -14.53 5.93 6.18
C TYR A 138 -14.76 5.89 7.68
N SER A 139 -15.43 4.84 8.19
CA SER A 139 -15.67 4.66 9.63
C SER A 139 -14.39 4.37 10.39
N LEU A 140 -14.23 4.95 11.58
CA LEU A 140 -13.13 4.62 12.48
C LEU A 140 -13.16 3.16 12.95
N GLU A 141 -14.32 2.51 12.91
CA GLU A 141 -14.56 1.12 13.27
C GLU A 141 -14.68 0.19 12.06
N ALA A 142 -14.08 0.58 10.92
CA ALA A 142 -14.16 -0.19 9.68
C ALA A 142 -13.68 -1.65 9.87
N ASP A 143 -14.44 -2.59 9.32
CA ASP A 143 -14.07 -4.01 9.28
C ASP A 143 -13.16 -4.32 8.09
N PHE A 144 -11.91 -4.61 8.36
CA PHE A 144 -10.91 -4.99 7.36
C PHE A 144 -10.90 -6.49 7.03
N SER A 145 -11.80 -7.30 7.55
CA SER A 145 -11.78 -8.77 7.38
C SER A 145 -11.86 -9.19 5.92
N ALA A 146 -12.76 -8.60 5.15
CA ALA A 146 -12.89 -8.83 3.72
C ALA A 146 -11.64 -8.35 2.96
N SER A 147 -11.15 -7.15 3.28
CA SER A 147 -9.97 -6.57 2.67
C SER A 147 -8.73 -7.42 2.91
N ARG A 148 -8.53 -7.92 4.13
CA ARG A 148 -7.45 -8.85 4.49
C ARG A 148 -7.49 -10.12 3.66
N LYS A 149 -8.68 -10.73 3.53
CA LYS A 149 -8.88 -11.96 2.73
C LYS A 149 -8.51 -11.72 1.26
N TYR A 150 -9.05 -10.68 0.64
CA TYR A 150 -8.82 -10.43 -0.79
C TYR A 150 -7.42 -9.89 -1.07
N ALA A 151 -6.83 -9.10 -0.17
CA ALA A 151 -5.43 -8.69 -0.28
C ALA A 151 -4.51 -9.93 -0.32
N ARG A 152 -4.72 -10.89 0.59
CA ARG A 152 -3.96 -12.15 0.58
C ARG A 152 -4.08 -12.88 -0.76
N ILE A 153 -5.30 -13.13 -1.23
CA ILE A 153 -5.56 -13.87 -2.47
C ILE A 153 -4.86 -13.21 -3.66
N ILE A 154 -4.97 -11.89 -3.77
CA ILE A 154 -4.40 -11.13 -4.89
C ILE A 154 -2.88 -11.09 -4.81
N VAL A 155 -2.31 -10.81 -3.64
CA VAL A 155 -0.85 -10.78 -3.45
C VAL A 155 -0.24 -12.17 -3.74
N GLU A 156 -0.84 -13.24 -3.23
CA GLU A 156 -0.40 -14.61 -3.50
C GLU A 156 -0.40 -14.93 -5.00
N GLN A 157 -1.43 -14.49 -5.72
CA GLN A 157 -1.51 -14.66 -7.17
C GLN A 157 -0.44 -13.85 -7.92
N LEU A 158 -0.19 -12.61 -7.51
CA LEU A 158 0.83 -11.75 -8.10
C LEU A 158 2.25 -12.30 -7.87
N LEU A 159 2.53 -12.90 -6.72
CA LEU A 159 3.82 -13.53 -6.44
C LEU A 159 4.03 -14.82 -7.27
N LYS A 160 2.95 -15.55 -7.57
CA LYS A 160 2.99 -16.75 -8.44
C LYS A 160 3.15 -16.39 -9.92
N SER A 161 2.52 -15.30 -10.34
CA SER A 161 2.48 -14.82 -11.72
C SER A 161 2.71 -13.31 -11.74
N PRO A 162 3.97 -12.87 -11.58
CA PRO A 162 4.29 -11.45 -11.47
C PRO A 162 3.85 -10.67 -12.71
N PRO A 163 3.20 -9.52 -12.55
CA PRO A 163 2.92 -8.62 -13.65
C PRO A 163 4.19 -7.94 -14.14
N ASP A 164 4.06 -7.14 -15.20
CA ASP A 164 5.15 -6.24 -15.63
C ASP A 164 5.62 -5.37 -14.46
N LYS A 165 6.93 -5.17 -14.34
CA LYS A 165 7.56 -4.43 -13.25
C LYS A 165 7.17 -2.95 -13.19
N HIS A 166 6.58 -2.42 -14.23
CA HIS A 166 6.00 -1.06 -14.26
C HIS A 166 4.47 -1.07 -14.11
N CYS A 167 3.89 -2.24 -13.79
CA CYS A 167 2.46 -2.35 -13.57
C CYS A 167 2.08 -1.85 -12.17
N VAL A 168 1.03 -1.03 -12.13
CA VAL A 168 0.38 -0.61 -10.89
C VAL A 168 -1.06 -1.08 -10.91
N LEU A 169 -1.43 -1.83 -9.88
CA LEU A 169 -2.81 -2.25 -9.68
C LEU A 169 -3.47 -1.40 -8.59
N ASN A 170 -4.68 -0.95 -8.84
CA ASN A 170 -5.51 -0.22 -7.88
C ASN A 170 -6.73 -1.07 -7.52
N VAL A 171 -6.77 -1.57 -6.28
CA VAL A 171 -7.84 -2.44 -5.79
C VAL A 171 -8.70 -1.71 -4.78
N ASN A 172 -9.98 -1.56 -5.10
CA ASN A 172 -10.97 -0.97 -4.22
C ASN A 172 -11.95 -2.04 -3.75
N ILE A 173 -12.06 -2.22 -2.45
CA ILE A 173 -12.84 -3.28 -1.80
C ILE A 173 -14.05 -2.65 -1.11
N ARG A 174 -15.24 -3.15 -1.44
CA ARG A 174 -16.52 -2.62 -0.92
C ARG A 174 -16.70 -2.97 0.55
N ILE A 175 -17.57 -2.17 1.20
CA ILE A 175 -18.06 -2.40 2.57
C ILE A 175 -19.04 -3.58 2.53
N GLU A 176 -18.52 -4.79 2.51
CA GLU A 176 -19.33 -6.00 2.51
C GLU A 176 -18.56 -7.09 3.24
N THR A 177 -19.28 -8.04 3.79
CA THR A 177 -18.60 -9.18 4.43
C THR A 177 -17.86 -10.00 3.37
N ALA A 178 -16.83 -10.72 3.78
CA ALA A 178 -16.04 -11.56 2.87
C ALA A 178 -16.85 -12.68 2.21
N VAL A 179 -18.06 -12.99 2.72
CA VAL A 179 -19.01 -13.99 2.14
C VAL A 179 -19.88 -13.36 1.06
N ASP A 180 -20.17 -12.06 1.14
CA ASP A 180 -21.05 -11.35 0.20
C ASP A 180 -20.32 -10.91 -1.05
N ILE A 181 -18.99 -10.75 -0.98
CA ILE A 181 -18.16 -10.42 -2.15
C ILE A 181 -18.09 -11.64 -3.09
N LYS A 182 -18.70 -11.51 -4.27
CA LYS A 182 -18.84 -12.61 -5.25
C LYS A 182 -17.61 -12.81 -6.14
N GLY A 183 -16.60 -11.93 -6.08
CA GLY A 183 -15.39 -12.05 -6.87
C GLY A 183 -14.70 -10.72 -7.14
N VAL A 184 -13.68 -10.76 -8.00
CA VAL A 184 -12.89 -9.62 -8.43
C VAL A 184 -13.24 -9.27 -9.87
N LYS A 185 -13.45 -7.98 -10.15
CA LYS A 185 -13.74 -7.49 -11.49
C LYS A 185 -12.66 -6.48 -11.90
N VAL A 186 -12.03 -6.72 -13.05
CA VAL A 186 -11.13 -5.75 -13.67
C VAL A 186 -11.97 -4.69 -14.39
N CYS A 187 -11.73 -3.43 -14.05
CA CYS A 187 -12.46 -2.30 -14.59
C CYS A 187 -11.49 -1.27 -15.18
N ARG A 188 -11.97 -0.49 -16.13
CA ARG A 188 -11.26 0.74 -16.54
C ARG A 188 -11.48 1.81 -15.46
N GLN A 189 -10.48 2.66 -15.25
CA GLN A 189 -10.65 3.85 -14.43
C GLN A 189 -11.70 4.75 -15.07
N THR A 190 -12.67 5.20 -14.28
CA THR A 190 -13.69 6.16 -14.72
C THR A 190 -13.18 7.58 -14.54
N TYR A 191 -13.85 8.52 -15.19
CA TYR A 191 -13.65 9.94 -14.98
C TYR A 191 -14.74 10.47 -14.03
N ALA A 192 -14.34 11.15 -12.97
CA ALA A 192 -15.21 11.92 -12.09
C ALA A 192 -14.41 13.10 -11.53
N LYS A 193 -15.09 14.06 -10.93
CA LYS A 193 -14.49 15.19 -10.21
C LYS A 193 -15.19 15.38 -8.88
N TYR A 194 -14.47 15.97 -7.93
CA TYR A 194 -15.14 16.49 -6.74
C TYR A 194 -16.01 17.70 -7.11
N GLU A 195 -17.12 17.81 -6.41
CA GLU A 195 -17.91 19.04 -6.33
C GLU A 195 -17.73 19.57 -4.91
N GLU A 196 -16.99 20.67 -4.78
CA GLU A 196 -16.72 21.30 -3.49
C GLU A 196 -17.70 22.46 -3.31
N ASP A 197 -18.19 22.63 -2.08
CA ASP A 197 -18.97 23.79 -1.66
C ASP A 197 -18.13 24.61 -0.68
N PHE A 198 -17.71 25.81 -1.13
CA PHE A 198 -16.90 26.72 -0.33
C PHE A 198 -17.81 27.75 0.36
N ILE A 199 -17.80 27.76 1.69
CA ILE A 199 -18.54 28.72 2.50
C ILE A 199 -17.56 29.79 2.97
N GLU A 200 -17.79 31.04 2.52
CA GLU A 200 -17.10 32.22 3.03
C GLU A 200 -17.55 32.51 4.48
N ARG A 201 -16.57 32.74 5.37
CA ARG A 201 -16.82 33.05 6.79
C ARG A 201 -16.26 34.40 7.17
#